data_b0c4e42d837487050bd43c45f2327255
#
_entry.id   b0c4e42d837487050bd43c45f2327255
#
_cell.length_a   1.000
_cell.length_b   1.000
_cell.length_c   1.000
_cell.angle_alpha   90.00
_cell.angle_beta   90.00
_cell.angle_gamma   90.00
#
_symmetry.space_group_name_H-M   'P 1'
#
loop_
_entity.id
_entity.type
_entity.pdbx_description
1 polymer ?
#
loop_
_entity_poly.entity_id
_entity_poly.type
_entity_poly.pdbx_seq_one_letter_code
_entity_poly.pdbx_strand_id
1 'polypeptide(L)'
;MTRTMMARATPGPGQEARLKTLVDELAGHVRAEPGNIRFEAFAESGGAVVMLEEYRDDAAFEAHLEQPHTRQFNEALGEVAADGASEVTELGAIAADTPAAPGIRGIDHAGMTVPDIDAATRFFQDAFGAVTLYDVLPEDGPDMEGDGPEAELGLTAGTRIVHMRLLRLGNGPCLELFRMEGGEQAGPARLQDEGLTHLGLYVDDMEAAFAAFSAAGGELLKGPHPLANNEDQEGNAGIYGRAPWGTLIELLSYPGGISHPQGAPAIRWTPHP
;
A
#
# COMPACT_ATOMS: atom_id res chain seq x y z
N MET A 1 -19.54 -5.34 -11.24
CA MET A 1 -18.25 -6.06 -11.45
C MET A 1 -17.19 -5.00 -11.71
N THR A 2 -15.96 -5.25 -11.29
CA THR A 2 -14.85 -4.34 -11.65
C THR A 2 -14.69 -4.31 -13.17
N ARG A 3 -14.33 -3.16 -13.69
CA ARG A 3 -14.10 -2.96 -15.12
C ARG A 3 -12.64 -2.62 -15.34
N THR A 4 -11.92 -3.44 -16.10
CA THR A 4 -10.50 -3.26 -16.39
C THR A 4 -10.32 -2.84 -17.84
N MET A 5 -9.64 -1.72 -18.03
CA MET A 5 -9.37 -1.13 -19.34
C MET A 5 -7.87 -1.04 -19.60
N MET A 6 -7.49 -1.21 -20.84
CA MET A 6 -6.17 -0.87 -21.34
C MET A 6 -6.33 0.23 -22.39
N ALA A 7 -5.66 1.34 -22.16
CA ALA A 7 -5.56 2.40 -23.17
C ALA A 7 -4.11 2.51 -23.65
N ARG A 8 -3.89 2.46 -24.98
CA ARG A 8 -2.56 2.56 -25.58
C ARG A 8 -2.49 3.80 -26.47
N ALA A 9 -1.54 4.68 -26.21
CA ALA A 9 -1.27 5.87 -27.01
C ALA A 9 0.12 5.79 -27.67
N THR A 10 0.18 5.94 -28.98
CA THR A 10 1.44 5.99 -29.73
C THR A 10 1.79 7.45 -30.01
N PRO A 11 2.98 7.97 -29.62
CA PRO A 11 3.34 9.36 -29.87
C PRO A 11 3.57 9.61 -31.36
N GLY A 12 3.20 10.79 -31.82
CA GLY A 12 3.66 11.32 -33.09
C GLY A 12 5.17 11.59 -33.08
N PRO A 13 5.83 11.80 -34.22
CA PRO A 13 7.26 12.03 -34.30
C PRO A 13 7.74 13.16 -33.39
N GLY A 14 8.62 12.86 -32.43
CA GLY A 14 9.19 13.82 -31.47
C GLY A 14 8.25 14.23 -30.35
N GLN A 15 7.12 13.53 -30.15
CA GLN A 15 6.13 13.84 -29.11
C GLN A 15 6.23 12.94 -27.87
N GLU A 16 7.23 12.06 -27.77
CA GLU A 16 7.36 11.04 -26.73
C GLU A 16 7.39 11.67 -25.31
N ALA A 17 8.19 12.73 -25.13
CA ALA A 17 8.32 13.41 -23.85
C ALA A 17 7.00 14.11 -23.45
N ARG A 18 6.31 14.72 -24.42
CA ARG A 18 5.05 15.41 -24.18
C ARG A 18 3.93 14.43 -23.83
N LEU A 19 3.85 13.30 -24.55
CA LEU A 19 2.89 12.24 -24.22
C LEU A 19 3.09 11.73 -22.78
N LYS A 20 4.35 11.48 -22.40
CA LYS A 20 4.65 11.05 -21.02
C LYS A 20 4.18 12.07 -19.99
N THR A 21 4.46 13.35 -20.19
CA THR A 21 4.00 14.42 -19.27
C THR A 21 2.48 14.44 -19.13
N LEU A 22 1.76 14.35 -20.25
CA LEU A 22 0.28 14.32 -20.24
C LEU A 22 -0.27 13.12 -19.46
N VAL A 23 0.36 11.95 -19.61
CA VAL A 23 -0.06 10.74 -18.88
C VAL A 23 0.28 10.85 -17.38
N ASP A 24 1.43 11.41 -17.01
CA ASP A 24 1.80 11.63 -15.60
C ASP A 24 0.82 12.61 -14.91
N GLU A 25 0.41 13.67 -15.61
CA GLU A 25 -0.61 14.61 -15.11
C GLU A 25 -1.98 13.93 -14.95
N LEU A 26 -2.42 13.18 -15.96
CA LEU A 26 -3.66 12.42 -15.91
C LEU A 26 -3.69 11.45 -14.74
N ALA A 27 -2.59 10.71 -14.53
CA ALA A 27 -2.48 9.69 -13.49
C ALA A 27 -2.78 10.24 -12.08
N GLY A 28 -2.31 11.46 -11.79
CA GLY A 28 -2.59 12.13 -10.51
C GLY A 28 -4.07 12.39 -10.29
N HIS A 29 -4.78 12.79 -11.34
CA HIS A 29 -6.21 13.07 -11.28
C HIS A 29 -7.05 11.81 -11.21
N VAL A 30 -6.78 10.81 -12.06
CA VAL A 30 -7.55 9.57 -12.13
C VAL A 30 -7.45 8.78 -10.82
N ARG A 31 -6.26 8.71 -10.22
CA ARG A 31 -6.07 8.05 -8.91
C ARG A 31 -6.85 8.70 -7.77
N ALA A 32 -7.25 9.96 -7.91
CA ALA A 32 -8.07 10.67 -6.95
C ALA A 32 -9.59 10.48 -7.18
N GLU A 33 -10.00 9.84 -8.26
CA GLU A 33 -11.42 9.59 -8.55
C GLU A 33 -12.00 8.54 -7.59
N PRO A 34 -13.18 8.78 -6.98
CA PRO A 34 -13.77 7.86 -6.00
C PRO A 34 -14.08 6.46 -6.52
N GLY A 35 -14.16 6.29 -7.84
CA GLY A 35 -14.45 5.01 -8.50
C GLY A 35 -13.24 4.31 -9.08
N ASN A 36 -12.08 4.97 -9.14
CA ASN A 36 -10.85 4.35 -9.62
C ASN A 36 -10.26 3.43 -8.55
N ILE A 37 -9.93 2.21 -8.93
CA ILE A 37 -9.25 1.22 -8.08
C ILE A 37 -7.76 1.23 -8.37
N ARG A 38 -7.41 1.39 -9.67
CA ARG A 38 -6.02 1.30 -10.13
C ARG A 38 -5.84 2.13 -11.39
N PHE A 39 -4.75 2.89 -11.46
CA PHE A 39 -4.25 3.52 -12.67
C PHE A 39 -2.73 3.38 -12.70
N GLU A 40 -2.23 2.67 -13.69
CA GLU A 40 -0.80 2.46 -13.92
C GLU A 40 -0.47 2.77 -15.37
N ALA A 41 0.67 3.42 -15.58
CA ALA A 41 1.15 3.76 -16.91
C ALA A 41 2.55 3.17 -17.15
N PHE A 42 2.73 2.57 -18.31
CA PHE A 42 3.96 1.89 -18.72
C PHE A 42 4.45 2.45 -20.04
N ALA A 43 5.76 2.63 -20.18
CA ALA A 43 6.37 2.99 -21.45
C ALA A 43 6.77 1.71 -22.21
N GLU A 44 6.36 1.59 -23.48
CA GLU A 44 6.84 0.55 -24.39
C GLU A 44 8.20 0.92 -25.03
N SER A 45 8.96 -0.11 -25.42
CA SER A 45 10.15 0.06 -26.26
C SER A 45 9.74 0.57 -27.66
N GLY A 46 9.75 1.85 -27.84
CA GLY A 46 9.26 2.51 -29.10
C GLY A 46 8.52 3.80 -28.79
N GLY A 47 8.39 4.14 -27.50
CA GLY A 47 7.85 5.41 -27.03
C GLY A 47 6.34 5.45 -26.83
N ALA A 48 5.62 4.39 -27.18
CA ALA A 48 4.20 4.31 -26.85
C ALA A 48 4.00 4.16 -25.33
N VAL A 49 2.85 4.60 -24.84
CA VAL A 49 2.45 4.48 -23.43
C VAL A 49 1.20 3.61 -23.34
N VAL A 50 1.24 2.64 -22.41
CA VAL A 50 0.10 1.79 -22.07
C VAL A 50 -0.38 2.20 -20.69
N MET A 51 -1.66 2.50 -20.56
CA MET A 51 -2.35 2.78 -19.31
C MET A 51 -3.24 1.59 -18.96
N LEU A 52 -3.09 1.02 -17.78
CA LEU A 52 -3.98 0.02 -17.21
C LEU A 52 -4.83 0.69 -16.15
N GLU A 53 -6.13 0.57 -16.30
CA GLU A 53 -7.12 1.25 -15.49
C GLU A 53 -8.12 0.22 -14.95
N GLU A 54 -8.43 0.31 -13.68
CA GLU A 54 -9.46 -0.52 -13.07
C GLU A 54 -10.45 0.35 -12.32
N TYR A 55 -11.73 0.14 -12.59
CA TYR A 55 -12.84 0.88 -11.99
C TYR A 55 -13.74 -0.08 -11.21
N ARG A 56 -14.33 0.42 -10.13
CA ARG A 56 -15.20 -0.35 -9.24
C ARG A 56 -16.39 -0.98 -9.96
N ASP A 57 -16.95 -0.27 -10.93
CA ASP A 57 -18.13 -0.65 -11.70
C ASP A 57 -18.24 0.19 -13.00
N ASP A 58 -19.22 -0.13 -13.84
CA ASP A 58 -19.47 0.58 -15.09
C ASP A 58 -19.79 2.07 -14.84
N ALA A 59 -20.52 2.39 -13.78
CA ALA A 59 -20.89 3.77 -13.45
C ALA A 59 -19.66 4.61 -13.08
N ALA A 60 -18.65 4.01 -12.41
CA ALA A 60 -17.40 4.68 -12.10
C ALA A 60 -16.58 4.96 -13.36
N PHE A 61 -16.56 4.02 -14.32
CA PHE A 61 -15.89 4.23 -15.61
C PHE A 61 -16.61 5.30 -16.46
N GLU A 62 -17.93 5.29 -16.51
CA GLU A 62 -18.70 6.34 -17.20
C GLU A 62 -18.44 7.72 -16.57
N ALA A 63 -18.40 7.79 -15.23
CA ALA A 63 -18.07 9.03 -14.53
C ALA A 63 -16.65 9.53 -14.84
N HIS A 64 -15.66 8.62 -14.96
CA HIS A 64 -14.30 8.94 -15.39
C HIS A 64 -14.28 9.61 -16.79
N LEU A 65 -15.01 9.05 -17.76
CA LEU A 65 -15.06 9.61 -19.13
C LEU A 65 -15.65 11.03 -19.17
N GLU A 66 -16.48 11.38 -18.20
CA GLU A 66 -17.07 12.72 -18.09
C GLU A 66 -16.21 13.73 -17.31
N GLN A 67 -15.12 13.30 -16.69
CA GLN A 67 -14.23 14.19 -15.92
C GLN A 67 -13.56 15.23 -16.83
N PRO A 68 -13.39 16.47 -16.32
CA PRO A 68 -12.72 17.53 -17.09
C PRO A 68 -11.29 17.15 -17.48
N HIS A 69 -10.53 16.51 -16.59
CA HIS A 69 -9.15 16.09 -16.85
C HIS A 69 -9.06 15.00 -17.94
N THR A 70 -10.02 14.07 -17.99
CA THR A 70 -10.08 13.04 -19.03
C THR A 70 -10.39 13.67 -20.41
N ARG A 71 -11.31 14.63 -20.47
CA ARG A 71 -11.62 15.38 -21.68
C ARG A 71 -10.43 16.19 -22.18
N GLN A 72 -9.75 16.92 -21.27
CA GLN A 72 -8.56 17.69 -21.59
C GLN A 72 -7.41 16.80 -22.09
N PHE A 73 -7.22 15.65 -21.48
CA PHE A 73 -6.26 14.65 -21.93
C PHE A 73 -6.58 14.18 -23.36
N ASN A 74 -7.83 13.79 -23.63
CA ASN A 74 -8.25 13.33 -24.95
C ASN A 74 -8.11 14.42 -26.04
N GLU A 75 -8.38 15.69 -25.69
CA GLU A 75 -8.14 16.82 -26.61
C GLU A 75 -6.65 16.98 -26.91
N ALA A 76 -5.78 16.90 -25.88
CA ALA A 76 -4.33 17.00 -26.03
C ALA A 76 -3.74 15.81 -26.83
N LEU A 77 -4.31 14.62 -26.71
CA LEU A 77 -3.93 13.46 -27.51
C LEU A 77 -4.13 13.70 -29.02
N GLY A 78 -5.13 14.49 -29.40
CA GLY A 78 -5.36 14.88 -30.80
C GLY A 78 -4.14 15.54 -31.46
N GLU A 79 -3.28 16.20 -30.67
CA GLU A 79 -2.08 16.88 -31.18
C GLU A 79 -0.79 16.05 -30.97
N VAL A 80 -0.78 15.12 -30.04
CA VAL A 80 0.43 14.43 -29.54
C VAL A 80 0.51 12.99 -30.02
N ALA A 81 -0.64 12.30 -30.12
CA ALA A 81 -0.68 10.91 -30.57
C ALA A 81 -0.65 10.81 -32.10
N ALA A 82 0.00 9.78 -32.64
CA ALA A 82 0.11 9.54 -34.08
C ALA A 82 -1.26 9.37 -34.74
N ASP A 83 -2.19 8.71 -34.05
CA ASP A 83 -3.56 8.47 -34.54
C ASP A 83 -4.58 9.45 -33.94
N GLY A 84 -4.11 10.46 -33.19
CA GLY A 84 -4.94 11.50 -32.56
C GLY A 84 -5.79 11.02 -31.39
N ALA A 85 -5.61 9.77 -30.94
CA ALA A 85 -6.35 9.16 -29.84
C ALA A 85 -5.59 7.98 -29.23
N SER A 86 -6.04 7.49 -28.09
CA SER A 86 -5.62 6.18 -27.56
C SER A 86 -6.51 5.06 -28.13
N GLU A 87 -5.90 3.90 -28.35
CA GLU A 87 -6.64 2.66 -28.56
C GLU A 87 -7.07 2.11 -27.21
N VAL A 88 -8.37 1.91 -27.02
CA VAL A 88 -8.94 1.45 -25.74
C VAL A 88 -9.50 0.05 -25.88
N THR A 89 -9.08 -0.86 -25.01
CA THR A 89 -9.51 -2.27 -24.98
C THR A 89 -10.00 -2.63 -23.59
N GLU A 90 -11.17 -3.25 -23.49
CA GLU A 90 -11.62 -3.84 -22.23
C GLU A 90 -10.94 -5.20 -22.03
N LEU A 91 -10.40 -5.42 -20.83
CA LEU A 91 -9.70 -6.65 -20.46
C LEU A 91 -10.58 -7.51 -19.57
N GLY A 92 -10.73 -8.79 -19.94
CA GLY A 92 -11.33 -9.80 -19.09
C GLY A 92 -10.26 -10.65 -18.42
N ALA A 93 -10.34 -10.85 -17.12
CA ALA A 93 -9.44 -11.76 -16.42
C ALA A 93 -9.64 -13.21 -16.91
N ILE A 94 -8.54 -13.85 -17.36
CA ILE A 94 -8.54 -15.28 -17.75
C ILE A 94 -8.11 -16.20 -16.63
N ALA A 95 -7.49 -15.65 -15.58
CA ALA A 95 -7.22 -16.35 -14.33
C ALA A 95 -7.65 -15.41 -13.20
N ALA A 96 -8.59 -15.84 -12.37
CA ALA A 96 -8.98 -15.10 -11.19
C ALA A 96 -8.02 -15.44 -10.05
N ASP A 97 -7.62 -14.45 -9.27
CA ASP A 97 -7.08 -14.71 -7.94
C ASP A 97 -8.07 -15.53 -7.13
N THR A 98 -7.55 -16.25 -6.15
CA THR A 98 -8.41 -17.06 -5.26
C THR A 98 -9.58 -16.20 -4.76
N PRO A 99 -10.84 -16.62 -4.98
CA PRO A 99 -11.96 -15.78 -4.56
C PRO A 99 -11.91 -15.62 -3.04
N ALA A 100 -11.75 -14.38 -2.59
CA ALA A 100 -11.99 -14.05 -1.20
C ALA A 100 -13.46 -14.34 -0.85
N ALA A 101 -13.77 -14.44 0.43
CA ALA A 101 -15.17 -14.51 0.87
C ALA A 101 -15.95 -13.34 0.28
N PRO A 102 -17.25 -13.51 -0.05
CA PRO A 102 -18.02 -12.44 -0.68
C PRO A 102 -17.93 -11.12 0.09
N GLY A 103 -17.51 -10.06 -0.60
CA GLY A 103 -17.35 -8.72 -0.02
C GLY A 103 -16.00 -8.44 0.64
N ILE A 104 -15.09 -9.41 0.75
CA ILE A 104 -13.74 -9.18 1.29
C ILE A 104 -12.75 -9.04 0.12
N ARG A 105 -12.00 -7.93 0.08
CA ARG A 105 -11.02 -7.64 -0.97
C ARG A 105 -9.57 -7.88 -0.52
N GLY A 106 -9.27 -7.66 0.77
CA GLY A 106 -7.93 -7.76 1.32
C GLY A 106 -7.82 -7.10 2.68
N ILE A 107 -6.59 -6.90 3.14
CA ILE A 107 -6.28 -6.15 4.36
C ILE A 107 -6.26 -4.66 3.99
N ASP A 108 -7.08 -3.86 4.67
CA ASP A 108 -7.11 -2.40 4.53
C ASP A 108 -5.97 -1.76 5.34
N HIS A 109 -5.92 -2.06 6.63
CA HIS A 109 -4.88 -1.58 7.53
C HIS A 109 -4.59 -2.57 8.66
N ALA A 110 -3.46 -2.35 9.33
CA ALA A 110 -3.14 -2.94 10.61
C ALA A 110 -3.18 -1.84 11.69
N GLY A 111 -3.97 -2.05 12.75
CA GLY A 111 -4.04 -1.14 13.90
C GLY A 111 -2.88 -1.36 14.85
N MET A 112 -2.29 -0.28 15.36
CA MET A 112 -1.17 -0.33 16.29
C MET A 112 -1.27 0.78 17.32
N THR A 113 -1.34 0.41 18.60
CA THR A 113 -1.26 1.38 19.70
C THR A 113 0.20 1.72 19.99
N VAL A 114 0.50 3.01 20.05
CA VAL A 114 1.83 3.57 20.28
C VAL A 114 1.79 4.61 21.41
N PRO A 115 2.88 4.80 22.16
CA PRO A 115 2.88 5.79 23.25
C PRO A 115 2.90 7.25 22.76
N ASP A 116 3.41 7.48 21.55
CA ASP A 116 3.56 8.80 20.92
C ASP A 116 3.42 8.64 19.40
N ILE A 117 2.34 9.19 18.83
CA ILE A 117 2.05 9.06 17.39
C ILE A 117 3.08 9.81 16.54
N ASP A 118 3.55 10.97 16.98
CA ASP A 118 4.54 11.73 16.19
C ASP A 118 5.90 11.05 16.18
N ALA A 119 6.33 10.48 17.31
CA ALA A 119 7.56 9.69 17.37
C ALA A 119 7.44 8.41 16.52
N ALA A 120 6.31 7.71 16.58
CA ALA A 120 6.08 6.53 15.77
C ALA A 120 5.98 6.88 14.27
N THR A 121 5.32 7.99 13.92
CA THR A 121 5.26 8.49 12.55
C THR A 121 6.65 8.76 12.01
N ARG A 122 7.49 9.51 12.73
CA ARG A 122 8.88 9.77 12.32
C ARG A 122 9.67 8.48 12.14
N PHE A 123 9.54 7.53 13.07
CA PHE A 123 10.19 6.23 12.92
C PHE A 123 9.81 5.52 11.62
N PHE A 124 8.52 5.41 11.30
CA PHE A 124 8.07 4.76 10.06
C PHE A 124 8.46 5.55 8.80
N GLN A 125 8.52 6.87 8.87
CA GLN A 125 9.00 7.71 7.77
C GLN A 125 10.50 7.52 7.54
N ASP A 126 11.31 7.60 8.59
CA ASP A 126 12.78 7.54 8.50
C ASP A 126 13.28 6.12 8.17
N ALA A 127 12.66 5.09 8.75
CA ALA A 127 13.06 3.70 8.54
C ALA A 127 12.52 3.12 7.21
N PHE A 128 11.31 3.51 6.78
CA PHE A 128 10.59 2.80 5.72
C PHE A 128 9.94 3.72 4.68
N GLY A 129 10.16 5.02 4.74
CA GLY A 129 9.57 5.96 3.80
C GLY A 129 8.04 6.06 3.88
N ALA A 130 7.46 5.80 5.06
CA ALA A 130 6.02 5.92 5.25
C ALA A 130 5.51 7.31 4.93
N VAL A 131 4.28 7.40 4.43
CA VAL A 131 3.62 8.67 4.12
C VAL A 131 2.41 8.83 5.03
N THR A 132 2.32 9.96 5.74
CA THR A 132 1.12 10.31 6.48
C THR A 132 0.00 10.64 5.51
N LEU A 133 -1.14 9.98 5.65
CA LEU A 133 -2.32 10.24 4.83
C LEU A 133 -3.18 11.32 5.50
N TYR A 134 -3.63 11.06 6.71
CA TYR A 134 -4.46 11.99 7.51
C TYR A 134 -4.55 11.53 8.96
N ASP A 135 -5.00 12.42 9.83
CA ASP A 135 -5.43 12.07 11.18
C ASP A 135 -6.92 11.70 11.16
N VAL A 136 -7.22 10.47 11.57
CA VAL A 136 -8.60 9.99 11.72
C VAL A 136 -9.25 10.66 12.93
N LEU A 137 -8.49 10.84 14.01
CA LEU A 137 -8.81 11.63 15.18
C LEU A 137 -7.65 12.59 15.45
N PRO A 138 -7.79 13.91 15.20
CA PRO A 138 -6.74 14.89 15.49
C PRO A 138 -6.50 15.05 16.99
N GLU A 139 -5.24 15.31 17.40
CA GLU A 139 -4.86 15.48 18.81
C GLU A 139 -5.54 16.69 19.48
N ASP A 140 -5.89 17.72 18.73
CA ASP A 140 -6.60 18.91 19.22
C ASP A 140 -8.13 18.78 19.15
N GLY A 141 -8.63 17.61 18.72
CA GLY A 141 -10.05 17.28 18.66
C GLY A 141 -10.58 16.73 19.99
N PRO A 142 -11.89 16.47 20.09
CA PRO A 142 -12.44 15.80 21.26
C PRO A 142 -12.02 14.34 21.29
N ASP A 143 -11.63 13.85 22.48
CA ASP A 143 -11.31 12.44 22.68
C ASP A 143 -12.51 11.54 22.35
N MET A 144 -12.20 10.33 21.91
CA MET A 144 -13.20 9.28 21.69
C MET A 144 -13.27 8.42 22.97
N GLU A 145 -14.31 8.64 23.79
CA GLU A 145 -14.42 8.04 25.13
C GLU A 145 -15.87 7.73 25.53
N GLY A 146 -16.04 6.97 26.62
CA GLY A 146 -17.32 6.62 27.24
C GLY A 146 -17.91 5.33 26.69
N ASP A 147 -19.16 5.04 27.12
CA ASP A 147 -19.83 3.75 26.92
C ASP A 147 -19.97 3.36 25.43
N GLY A 148 -20.11 4.34 24.52
CA GLY A 148 -20.23 4.11 23.08
C GLY A 148 -18.96 3.48 22.50
N PRO A 149 -17.82 4.20 22.48
CA PRO A 149 -16.53 3.67 22.02
C PRO A 149 -16.07 2.40 22.77
N GLU A 150 -16.32 2.32 24.08
CA GLU A 150 -15.99 1.10 24.85
C GLU A 150 -16.74 -0.12 24.31
N ALA A 151 -18.04 0.01 24.04
CA ALA A 151 -18.86 -1.09 23.51
C ALA A 151 -18.55 -1.40 22.03
N GLU A 152 -18.36 -0.37 21.18
CA GLU A 152 -18.16 -0.52 19.73
C GLU A 152 -16.77 -1.07 19.39
N LEU A 153 -15.74 -0.65 20.14
CA LEU A 153 -14.35 -0.99 19.88
C LEU A 153 -13.79 -2.06 20.85
N GLY A 154 -14.60 -2.50 21.83
CA GLY A 154 -14.15 -3.48 22.83
C GLY A 154 -13.11 -2.94 23.78
N LEU A 155 -13.12 -1.64 24.05
CA LEU A 155 -12.18 -1.02 24.96
C LEU A 155 -12.53 -1.35 26.42
N THR A 156 -11.51 -1.39 27.30
CA THR A 156 -11.74 -1.49 28.73
C THR A 156 -12.30 -0.17 29.27
N ALA A 157 -13.14 -0.25 30.30
CA ALA A 157 -13.78 0.92 30.89
C ALA A 157 -12.78 2.00 31.29
N GLY A 158 -13.06 3.25 30.94
CA GLY A 158 -12.19 4.39 31.17
C GLY A 158 -11.04 4.55 30.21
N THR A 159 -10.98 3.73 29.14
CA THR A 159 -10.05 3.94 28.02
C THR A 159 -10.59 5.02 27.09
N ARG A 160 -9.72 5.91 26.65
CA ARG A 160 -10.03 6.92 25.66
C ARG A 160 -8.99 6.94 24.56
N ILE A 161 -9.42 7.16 23.33
CA ILE A 161 -8.56 7.37 22.20
C ILE A 161 -8.38 8.89 22.07
N VAL A 162 -7.12 9.33 22.16
CA VAL A 162 -6.79 10.76 22.15
C VAL A 162 -6.19 11.22 20.82
N HIS A 163 -5.69 10.30 20.00
CA HIS A 163 -5.16 10.59 18.67
C HIS A 163 -5.18 9.33 17.80
N MET A 164 -5.54 9.48 16.52
CA MET A 164 -5.46 8.40 15.52
C MET A 164 -4.88 8.95 14.22
N ARG A 165 -3.92 8.24 13.63
CA ARG A 165 -3.28 8.64 12.38
C ARG A 165 -3.12 7.45 11.44
N LEU A 166 -3.44 7.68 10.16
CA LEU A 166 -3.25 6.69 9.11
C LEU A 166 -1.97 6.97 8.32
N LEU A 167 -1.09 5.95 8.24
CA LEU A 167 0.13 5.97 7.43
C LEU A 167 0.01 4.97 6.30
N ARG A 168 0.64 5.27 5.16
CA ARG A 168 0.83 4.33 4.06
C ARG A 168 2.28 3.89 4.01
N LEU A 169 2.51 2.57 3.88
CA LEU A 169 3.82 1.95 3.65
C LEU A 169 3.88 1.41 2.22
N GLY A 170 4.71 2.02 1.37
CA GLY A 170 4.87 1.60 -0.02
C GLY A 170 3.53 1.45 -0.74
N ASN A 171 3.31 0.31 -1.40
CA ASN A 171 2.04 -0.05 -2.06
C ASN A 171 1.25 -1.14 -1.30
N GLY A 172 1.58 -1.37 -0.04
CA GLY A 172 0.90 -2.30 0.85
C GLY A 172 -0.30 -1.70 1.59
N PRO A 173 -0.88 -2.47 2.54
CA PRO A 173 -1.90 -1.97 3.44
C PRO A 173 -1.38 -0.84 4.33
N CYS A 174 -2.31 -0.04 4.86
CA CYS A 174 -1.97 1.06 5.74
C CYS A 174 -1.64 0.58 7.17
N LEU A 175 -1.03 1.48 7.96
CA LEU A 175 -0.94 1.38 9.41
C LEU A 175 -1.84 2.45 10.02
N GLU A 176 -2.71 2.05 10.92
CA GLU A 176 -3.51 2.97 11.73
C GLU A 176 -2.89 3.04 13.12
N LEU A 177 -2.29 4.18 13.45
CA LEU A 177 -1.67 4.42 14.75
C LEU A 177 -2.69 4.98 15.72
N PHE A 178 -2.72 4.42 16.92
CA PHE A 178 -3.57 4.86 18.03
C PHE A 178 -2.71 5.35 19.18
N ARG A 179 -3.07 6.49 19.77
CA ARG A 179 -2.65 6.88 21.11
C ARG A 179 -3.84 6.76 22.04
N MET A 180 -3.65 5.94 23.07
CA MET A 180 -4.67 5.64 24.06
C MET A 180 -4.25 6.14 25.42
N GLU A 181 -5.22 6.62 26.21
CA GLU A 181 -5.03 7.00 27.61
C GLU A 181 -6.08 6.34 28.50
N GLY A 182 -5.79 6.22 29.79
CA GLY A 182 -6.66 5.48 30.69
C GLY A 182 -6.68 3.98 30.42
N GLY A 183 -7.54 3.26 31.13
CA GLY A 183 -7.67 1.81 31.00
C GLY A 183 -6.39 1.02 31.37
N GLU A 184 -6.47 -0.31 31.22
CA GLU A 184 -5.34 -1.21 31.41
C GLU A 184 -4.70 -1.55 30.06
N GLN A 185 -3.42 -1.26 29.90
CA GLN A 185 -2.68 -1.54 28.67
C GLN A 185 -1.62 -2.62 28.93
N ALA A 186 -1.57 -3.63 28.05
CA ALA A 186 -0.46 -4.56 27.99
C ALA A 186 0.70 -3.95 27.19
N GLY A 187 1.92 -4.41 27.47
CA GLY A 187 3.09 -4.07 26.64
C GLY A 187 3.02 -4.70 25.24
N PRO A 188 3.97 -4.38 24.34
CA PRO A 188 4.03 -4.96 23.01
C PRO A 188 4.11 -6.49 23.06
N ALA A 189 3.38 -7.16 22.17
CA ALA A 189 3.40 -8.61 22.06
C ALA A 189 4.79 -9.14 21.69
N ARG A 190 5.13 -10.30 22.26
CA ARG A 190 6.32 -11.08 21.87
C ARG A 190 5.90 -12.10 20.83
N LEU A 191 6.84 -12.65 20.06
CA LEU A 191 6.54 -13.61 19.00
C LEU A 191 5.75 -14.85 19.48
N GLN A 192 5.93 -15.26 20.73
CA GLN A 192 5.25 -16.41 21.35
C GLN A 192 3.89 -16.07 21.99
N ASP A 193 3.48 -14.83 22.04
CA ASP A 193 2.18 -14.42 22.60
C ASP A 193 1.07 -14.68 21.58
N GLU A 194 -0.15 -14.96 22.03
CA GLU A 194 -1.29 -15.16 21.15
C GLU A 194 -1.74 -13.84 20.51
N GLY A 195 -2.15 -13.88 19.25
CA GLY A 195 -2.66 -12.72 18.49
C GLY A 195 -1.68 -12.20 17.45
N LEU A 196 -1.81 -10.94 17.06
CA LEU A 196 -0.92 -10.28 16.12
C LEU A 196 0.39 -9.90 16.84
N THR A 197 1.50 -10.51 16.44
CA THR A 197 2.78 -10.41 17.16
C THR A 197 3.80 -9.49 16.50
N HIS A 198 3.75 -9.37 15.16
CA HIS A 198 4.72 -8.55 14.41
C HIS A 198 4.15 -8.07 13.07
N LEU A 199 4.85 -7.11 12.48
CA LEU A 199 4.68 -6.71 11.08
C LEU A 199 5.84 -7.27 10.27
N GLY A 200 5.54 -7.99 9.17
CA GLY A 200 6.52 -8.38 8.17
C GLY A 200 6.57 -7.33 7.06
N LEU A 201 7.76 -6.77 6.81
CA LEU A 201 7.98 -5.75 5.78
C LEU A 201 8.91 -6.31 4.69
N TYR A 202 8.46 -6.20 3.45
CA TYR A 202 9.26 -6.56 2.28
C TYR A 202 10.30 -5.46 2.02
N VAL A 203 11.58 -5.84 1.89
CA VAL A 203 12.68 -4.92 1.59
C VAL A 203 13.50 -5.44 0.42
N ASP A 204 13.88 -4.53 -0.50
CA ASP A 204 14.69 -4.89 -1.68
C ASP A 204 16.17 -4.96 -1.33
N ASP A 205 16.65 -4.09 -0.44
CA ASP A 205 18.03 -4.01 0.03
C ASP A 205 18.06 -4.16 1.55
N MET A 206 18.51 -5.34 2.00
CA MET A 206 18.55 -5.68 3.42
C MET A 206 19.56 -4.81 4.21
N GLU A 207 20.72 -4.47 3.62
CA GLU A 207 21.72 -3.65 4.30
C GLU A 207 21.25 -2.21 4.45
N ALA A 208 20.66 -1.63 3.41
CA ALA A 208 20.05 -0.31 3.46
C ALA A 208 18.91 -0.25 4.48
N ALA A 209 18.06 -1.30 4.52
CA ALA A 209 16.97 -1.40 5.49
C ALA A 209 17.49 -1.49 6.94
N PHE A 210 18.56 -2.23 7.19
CA PHE A 210 19.20 -2.30 8.53
C PHE A 210 19.71 -0.92 8.97
N ALA A 211 20.41 -0.24 8.08
CA ALA A 211 20.95 1.08 8.36
C ALA A 211 19.84 2.08 8.68
N ALA A 212 18.79 2.12 7.88
CA ALA A 212 17.65 3.02 8.06
C ALA A 212 16.88 2.69 9.35
N PHE A 213 16.58 1.41 9.60
CA PHE A 213 15.90 0.95 10.81
C PHE A 213 16.64 1.34 12.09
N SER A 214 17.97 1.09 12.12
CA SER A 214 18.81 1.43 13.28
C SER A 214 18.96 2.93 13.44
N ALA A 215 19.13 3.69 12.35
CA ALA A 215 19.23 5.15 12.39
C ALA A 215 17.95 5.81 12.89
N ALA A 216 16.79 5.23 12.60
CA ALA A 216 15.49 5.67 13.10
C ALA A 216 15.25 5.29 14.58
N GLY A 217 16.17 4.58 15.22
CA GLY A 217 16.09 4.20 16.63
C GLY A 217 15.55 2.78 16.89
N GLY A 218 15.40 1.97 15.85
CA GLY A 218 15.05 0.56 15.99
C GLY A 218 16.24 -0.29 16.49
N GLU A 219 15.94 -1.35 17.22
CA GLU A 219 16.92 -2.32 17.71
C GLU A 219 16.80 -3.64 16.93
N LEU A 220 17.80 -3.98 16.11
CA LEU A 220 17.85 -5.25 15.39
C LEU A 220 18.19 -6.40 16.35
N LEU A 221 17.49 -7.52 16.20
CA LEU A 221 17.82 -8.76 16.88
C LEU A 221 18.94 -9.50 16.11
N LYS A 222 19.26 -10.72 16.55
CA LYS A 222 20.31 -11.53 15.93
C LYS A 222 19.90 -11.93 14.51
N GLY A 223 20.74 -11.60 13.53
CA GLY A 223 20.52 -11.96 12.12
C GLY A 223 21.48 -11.22 11.18
N PRO A 224 21.23 -11.20 9.87
CA PRO A 224 20.12 -11.88 9.20
C PRO A 224 20.24 -13.41 9.25
N HIS A 225 19.14 -14.11 9.05
CA HIS A 225 19.10 -15.56 8.98
C HIS A 225 18.42 -16.02 7.67
N PRO A 226 18.79 -17.19 7.13
CA PRO A 226 18.09 -17.76 5.97
C PRO A 226 16.63 -18.04 6.33
N LEU A 227 15.78 -17.96 5.33
CA LEU A 227 14.37 -18.34 5.47
C LEU A 227 14.21 -19.87 5.39
N ALA A 228 13.00 -20.38 5.55
CA ALA A 228 12.76 -21.80 5.66
C ALA A 228 11.85 -22.36 4.55
N ASN A 229 12.03 -23.61 4.18
CA ASN A 229 11.18 -24.35 3.25
C ASN A 229 11.01 -23.65 1.89
N ASN A 230 9.79 -23.25 1.55
CA ASN A 230 9.46 -22.64 0.26
C ASN A 230 10.13 -21.27 0.05
N GLU A 231 10.56 -20.65 1.12
CA GLU A 231 11.21 -19.35 1.14
C GLU A 231 12.75 -19.47 1.22
N ASP A 232 13.30 -20.68 1.42
CA ASP A 232 14.73 -20.97 1.46
C ASP A 232 15.30 -21.03 0.04
N GLN A 233 15.39 -19.86 -0.60
CA GLN A 233 16.01 -19.69 -1.91
C GLN A 233 17.29 -18.85 -1.77
N GLU A 234 18.15 -18.93 -2.79
CA GLU A 234 19.45 -18.25 -2.77
C GLU A 234 19.31 -16.73 -2.53
N GLY A 235 19.94 -16.25 -1.46
CA GLY A 235 19.95 -14.84 -1.08
C GLY A 235 18.74 -14.38 -0.27
N ASN A 236 17.72 -15.22 -0.11
CA ASN A 236 16.55 -14.87 0.74
C ASN A 236 16.97 -14.81 2.20
N ALA A 237 16.53 -13.79 2.89
CA ALA A 237 16.86 -13.59 4.30
C ALA A 237 15.77 -12.83 5.05
N GLY A 238 15.75 -13.03 6.37
CA GLY A 238 14.91 -12.28 7.29
C GLY A 238 15.67 -11.86 8.54
N ILE A 239 15.20 -10.80 9.17
CA ILE A 239 15.65 -10.38 10.50
C ILE A 239 14.51 -9.72 11.26
N TYR A 240 14.46 -9.99 12.54
CA TYR A 240 13.57 -9.29 13.47
C TYR A 240 14.28 -8.09 14.10
N GLY A 241 13.49 -7.07 14.38
CA GLY A 241 13.91 -5.91 15.17
C GLY A 241 12.75 -5.39 16.01
N ARG A 242 13.05 -4.48 16.92
CA ARG A 242 12.06 -3.81 17.76
C ARG A 242 12.03 -2.32 17.41
N ALA A 243 10.85 -1.80 17.17
CA ALA A 243 10.63 -0.35 17.13
C ALA A 243 10.95 0.27 18.52
N PRO A 244 11.17 1.58 18.62
CA PRO A 244 11.51 2.22 19.89
C PRO A 244 10.54 1.97 21.05
N TRP A 245 9.28 1.69 20.76
CA TRP A 245 8.24 1.35 21.74
C TRP A 245 8.07 -0.17 21.95
N GLY A 246 8.91 -1.00 21.32
CA GLY A 246 9.00 -2.44 21.54
C GLY A 246 8.24 -3.33 20.57
N THR A 247 7.42 -2.79 19.67
CA THR A 247 6.73 -3.58 18.62
C THR A 247 7.73 -4.35 17.78
N LEU A 248 7.46 -5.64 17.57
CA LEU A 248 8.30 -6.51 16.75
C LEU A 248 8.03 -6.26 15.27
N ILE A 249 9.10 -6.07 14.50
CA ILE A 249 9.08 -5.88 13.05
C ILE A 249 10.05 -6.90 12.44
N GLU A 250 9.60 -7.58 11.38
CA GLU A 250 10.41 -8.49 10.60
C GLU A 250 10.72 -7.84 9.24
N LEU A 251 11.99 -7.75 8.87
CA LEU A 251 12.44 -7.32 7.56
C LEU A 251 12.73 -8.57 6.72
N LEU A 252 12.15 -8.64 5.52
CA LEU A 252 12.18 -9.81 4.66
C LEU A 252 12.62 -9.42 3.26
N SER A 253 13.61 -10.12 2.72
CA SER A 253 14.08 -9.95 1.33
C SER A 253 14.04 -11.28 0.59
N TYR A 254 13.59 -11.25 -0.66
CA TYR A 254 13.37 -12.45 -1.49
C TYR A 254 14.04 -12.35 -2.88
N PRO A 255 15.33 -12.06 -2.99
CA PRO A 255 15.99 -11.97 -4.30
C PRO A 255 15.96 -13.29 -5.07
N GLY A 256 15.94 -14.44 -4.39
CA GLY A 256 15.81 -15.77 -4.99
C GLY A 256 14.37 -16.17 -5.32
N GLY A 257 13.41 -15.30 -5.02
CA GLY A 257 11.99 -15.61 -5.19
C GLY A 257 11.44 -16.57 -4.13
N ILE A 258 10.23 -17.05 -4.35
CA ILE A 258 9.51 -17.98 -3.46
C ILE A 258 9.07 -19.18 -4.26
N SER A 259 9.37 -20.38 -3.78
CA SER A 259 8.93 -21.65 -4.39
C SER A 259 7.53 -21.99 -3.92
N HIS A 260 6.55 -21.90 -4.84
CA HIS A 260 5.18 -22.28 -4.51
C HIS A 260 4.94 -23.78 -4.75
N PRO A 261 4.19 -24.48 -3.89
CA PRO A 261 3.81 -25.86 -4.14
C PRO A 261 3.04 -25.99 -5.45
N GLN A 262 3.25 -27.12 -6.17
CA GLN A 262 2.47 -27.41 -7.36
C GLN A 262 0.98 -27.49 -7.01
N GLY A 263 0.14 -26.75 -7.72
CA GLY A 263 -1.31 -26.69 -7.46
C GLY A 263 -1.69 -25.80 -6.26
N ALA A 264 -0.79 -24.95 -5.78
CA ALA A 264 -1.14 -23.94 -4.79
C ALA A 264 -2.34 -23.11 -5.30
N PRO A 265 -3.37 -22.88 -4.47
CA PRO A 265 -4.57 -22.17 -4.90
C PRO A 265 -4.33 -20.67 -5.14
N ALA A 266 -3.24 -20.13 -4.62
CA ALA A 266 -2.79 -18.74 -4.80
C ALA A 266 -1.27 -18.65 -4.64
N ILE A 267 -0.69 -17.61 -5.18
CA ILE A 267 0.70 -17.21 -4.91
C ILE A 267 0.73 -16.21 -3.75
N ARG A 268 1.85 -16.13 -3.04
CA ARG A 268 2.05 -15.10 -2.03
C ARG A 268 2.02 -13.71 -2.68
N TRP A 269 1.29 -12.80 -2.06
CA TRP A 269 1.33 -11.40 -2.46
C TRP A 269 2.75 -10.83 -2.28
N THR A 270 3.23 -10.10 -3.27
CA THR A 270 4.47 -9.34 -3.23
C THR A 270 4.20 -7.90 -3.64
N PRO A 271 4.86 -6.90 -3.03
CA PRO A 271 4.72 -5.53 -3.47
C PRO A 271 5.24 -5.37 -4.91
N HIS A 272 4.66 -4.44 -5.66
CA HIS A 272 5.21 -4.05 -6.95
C HIS A 272 6.51 -3.25 -6.72
N PRO A 273 7.49 -3.36 -7.64
CA PRO A 273 8.72 -2.58 -7.59
C PRO A 273 8.48 -1.08 -7.58
#